data_4860d8254ad3347e5ed7b8bec46398bd
#
_entry.id   4860d8254ad3347e5ed7b8bec46398bd
#
_cell.length_a   1.000
_cell.length_b   1.000
_cell.length_c   1.000
_cell.angle_alpha   90.00
_cell.angle_beta   90.00
_cell.angle_gamma   90.00
#
_symmetry.space_group_name_H-M   'P 1'
#
loop_
_entity.id
_entity.type
_entity.pdbx_description
1 polymer ?
#
loop_
_entity_poly.entity_id
_entity_poly.type
_entity_poly.pdbx_seq_one_letter_code
_entity_poly.pdbx_strand_id
1 'polypeptide(L)'
;MTVMVMGSYHFFTNQNLFRVHEDVTTADRQGDVADVANALADYRPTHVAVELLTSDQAAIDAQYRQFLDGRWDLPPNERYQLGFRVAQCMKLSRVSAIDFKNESDSLTIGDVMDSAKTTMPALYAWMMEMGQQRNHAMQEHVSQQSIRETLQWMNQPEELTGVLPFYLAMTQIRDTNGRRVGLEWVSTWQARNLPIYANLRERMKPDDRWLVIYGADHVAPLIQLLQNSREVDLIPVSDFL
;
A
#
# COMPACT_ATOMS: atom_id res chain seq x y z
N MET A 1 21.84 -5.19 4.72
CA MET A 1 20.68 -4.35 5.03
C MET A 1 19.42 -5.20 4.99
N THR A 2 18.46 -4.92 5.85
CA THR A 2 17.22 -5.70 5.90
C THR A 2 16.02 -4.82 5.55
N VAL A 3 14.99 -5.40 4.95
CA VAL A 3 13.74 -4.72 4.57
C VAL A 3 12.56 -5.58 4.97
N MET A 4 11.61 -4.97 5.66
CA MET A 4 10.27 -5.51 5.89
C MET A 4 9.29 -4.67 5.05
N VAL A 5 8.47 -5.31 4.22
CA VAL A 5 7.42 -4.64 3.47
C VAL A 5 6.07 -5.10 4.01
N MET A 6 5.25 -4.16 4.44
CA MET A 6 3.91 -4.40 4.96
C MET A 6 2.87 -3.78 4.03
N GLY A 7 1.92 -4.60 3.60
CA GLY A 7 0.74 -4.19 2.85
C GLY A 7 -0.36 -3.65 3.76
N SER A 8 -1.05 -2.61 3.30
CA SER A 8 -2.22 -2.03 3.95
C SER A 8 -3.41 -2.00 3.00
N TYR A 9 -4.63 -2.10 3.55
CA TYR A 9 -5.90 -1.95 2.81
C TYR A 9 -6.34 -0.49 2.66
N HIS A 10 -5.47 0.46 3.00
CA HIS A 10 -5.77 1.88 3.07
C HIS A 10 -6.89 2.18 4.08
N PHE A 11 -6.54 2.44 5.33
CA PHE A 11 -7.48 2.71 6.44
C PHE A 11 -8.52 3.79 6.11
N PHE A 12 -8.19 4.69 5.20
CA PHE A 12 -9.10 5.70 4.71
C PHE A 12 -8.83 5.98 3.23
N THR A 13 -9.76 5.57 2.34
CA THR A 13 -9.70 5.92 0.93
C THR A 13 -11.10 6.14 0.34
N ASN A 14 -11.24 7.19 -0.44
CA ASN A 14 -12.44 7.50 -1.20
C ASN A 14 -12.32 7.18 -2.69
N GLN A 15 -11.18 6.68 -3.15
CA GLN A 15 -10.85 6.59 -4.58
C GLN A 15 -10.79 5.16 -5.13
N ASN A 16 -10.92 4.13 -4.28
CA ASN A 16 -10.87 2.74 -4.73
C ASN A 16 -12.19 2.33 -5.40
N LEU A 17 -12.08 1.47 -6.42
CA LEU A 17 -13.22 0.86 -7.11
C LEU A 17 -14.09 0.04 -6.13
N PHE A 18 -13.44 -0.64 -5.19
CA PHE A 18 -14.07 -1.37 -4.09
C PHE A 18 -13.60 -0.72 -2.78
N ARG A 19 -14.54 -0.48 -1.86
CA ARG A 19 -14.26 0.25 -0.61
C ARG A 19 -14.48 -0.63 0.60
N VAL A 20 -13.56 -0.55 1.52
CA VAL A 20 -13.71 -1.08 2.88
C VAL A 20 -14.13 0.06 3.80
N HIS A 21 -15.10 -0.19 4.65
CA HIS A 21 -15.64 0.79 5.58
C HIS A 21 -15.09 0.50 6.98
N GLU A 22 -14.24 1.39 7.47
CA GLU A 22 -13.68 1.36 8.81
C GLU A 22 -13.46 2.78 9.30
N ASP A 23 -13.75 3.01 10.59
CA ASP A 23 -13.37 4.23 11.28
C ASP A 23 -12.27 3.92 12.30
N VAL A 24 -11.03 4.06 11.86
CA VAL A 24 -9.85 3.85 12.71
C VAL A 24 -9.68 4.92 13.79
N THR A 25 -10.51 5.98 13.81
CA THR A 25 -10.41 7.08 14.79
C THR A 25 -11.14 6.79 16.10
N THR A 26 -11.96 5.74 16.15
CA THR A 26 -12.62 5.31 17.39
C THR A 26 -11.61 4.85 18.43
N ALA A 27 -11.94 4.97 19.71
CA ALA A 27 -11.04 4.64 20.81
C ALA A 27 -10.52 3.19 20.74
N ASP A 28 -11.42 2.24 20.45
CA ASP A 28 -11.07 0.82 20.35
C ASP A 28 -10.08 0.58 19.18
N ARG A 29 -10.38 1.14 18.01
CA ARG A 29 -9.50 1.02 16.84
C ARG A 29 -8.17 1.75 17.02
N GLN A 30 -8.13 2.84 17.76
CA GLN A 30 -6.86 3.49 18.12
C GLN A 30 -6.00 2.62 19.05
N GLY A 31 -6.62 1.78 19.88
CA GLY A 31 -5.93 0.72 20.63
C GLY A 31 -5.29 -0.31 19.70
N ASP A 32 -6.05 -0.82 18.71
CA ASP A 32 -5.55 -1.76 17.70
C ASP A 32 -4.40 -1.17 16.86
N VAL A 33 -4.55 0.10 16.44
CA VAL A 33 -3.49 0.82 15.70
C VAL A 33 -2.20 0.93 16.52
N ALA A 34 -2.32 1.22 17.82
CA ALA A 34 -1.17 1.30 18.71
C ALA A 34 -0.50 -0.08 18.90
N ASP A 35 -1.29 -1.15 19.00
CA ASP A 35 -0.76 -2.52 19.08
C ASP A 35 0.02 -2.90 17.82
N VAL A 36 -0.52 -2.64 16.63
CA VAL A 36 0.19 -2.85 15.36
C VAL A 36 1.48 -2.03 15.29
N ALA A 37 1.43 -0.74 15.68
CA ALA A 37 2.62 0.11 15.65
C ALA A 37 3.71 -0.41 16.60
N ASN A 38 3.35 -0.91 17.78
CA ASN A 38 4.30 -1.52 18.72
C ASN A 38 4.87 -2.84 18.16
N ALA A 39 4.04 -3.71 17.60
CA ALA A 39 4.49 -4.95 16.99
C ALA A 39 5.48 -4.71 15.83
N LEU A 40 5.20 -3.73 14.97
CA LEU A 40 6.12 -3.33 13.91
C LEU A 40 7.42 -2.68 14.46
N ALA A 41 7.35 -1.99 15.61
CA ALA A 41 8.53 -1.43 16.26
C ALA A 41 9.45 -2.51 16.85
N ASP A 42 8.95 -3.72 17.16
CA ASP A 42 9.76 -4.86 17.59
C ASP A 42 10.73 -5.34 16.50
N TYR A 43 10.45 -5.07 15.23
CA TYR A 43 11.41 -5.21 14.13
C TYR A 43 12.63 -4.31 14.33
N ARG A 44 12.55 -3.26 15.16
CA ARG A 44 13.59 -2.23 15.41
C ARG A 44 14.06 -1.55 14.12
N PRO A 45 13.14 -0.99 13.31
CA PRO A 45 13.54 -0.31 12.09
C PRO A 45 14.39 0.92 12.41
N THR A 46 15.45 1.12 11.61
CA THR A 46 16.26 2.36 11.63
C THR A 46 15.65 3.42 10.71
N HIS A 47 14.77 2.99 9.80
CA HIS A 47 14.07 3.85 8.84
C HIS A 47 12.64 3.33 8.60
N VAL A 48 11.71 4.28 8.43
CA VAL A 48 10.33 4.01 8.01
C VAL A 48 10.08 4.72 6.69
N ALA A 49 9.57 3.98 5.71
CA ALA A 49 9.14 4.51 4.41
C ALA A 49 7.65 4.28 4.20
N VAL A 50 6.96 5.24 3.58
CA VAL A 50 5.52 5.23 3.38
C VAL A 50 5.14 5.65 1.95
N GLU A 51 3.92 5.27 1.54
CA GLU A 51 3.32 5.62 0.26
C GLU A 51 2.88 7.09 0.20
N LEU A 52 3.85 8.00 0.22
CA LEU A 52 3.68 9.43 0.01
C LEU A 52 4.64 9.88 -1.08
N LEU A 53 4.24 10.85 -1.90
CA LEU A 53 5.07 11.33 -3.00
C LEU A 53 6.38 11.94 -2.49
N THR A 54 7.48 11.62 -3.16
CA THR A 54 8.80 12.16 -2.82
C THR A 54 8.83 13.71 -2.89
N SER A 55 8.02 14.31 -3.76
CA SER A 55 7.82 15.76 -3.85
C SER A 55 7.28 16.39 -2.56
N ASP A 56 6.53 15.62 -1.77
CA ASP A 56 5.86 16.12 -0.55
C ASP A 56 6.74 15.96 0.70
N GLN A 57 7.96 15.47 0.56
CA GLN A 57 8.83 15.14 1.70
C GLN A 57 9.00 16.30 2.70
N ALA A 58 9.13 17.53 2.23
CA ALA A 58 9.29 18.69 3.11
C ALA A 58 8.04 18.94 3.99
N ALA A 59 6.85 18.76 3.40
CA ALA A 59 5.58 18.87 4.12
C ALA A 59 5.42 17.73 5.14
N ILE A 60 5.79 16.49 4.77
CA ILE A 60 5.78 15.32 5.65
C ILE A 60 6.72 15.51 6.84
N ASP A 61 7.92 16.02 6.62
CA ASP A 61 8.87 16.32 7.69
C ASP A 61 8.32 17.38 8.66
N ALA A 62 7.58 18.38 8.15
CA ALA A 62 6.93 19.39 8.98
C ALA A 62 5.76 18.79 9.79
N GLN A 63 4.92 17.97 9.17
CA GLN A 63 3.81 17.27 9.82
C GLN A 63 4.32 16.31 10.90
N TYR A 64 5.38 15.56 10.62
CA TYR A 64 5.96 14.62 11.59
C TYR A 64 6.51 15.37 12.83
N ARG A 65 7.20 16.49 12.64
CA ARG A 65 7.63 17.34 13.77
C ARG A 65 6.45 17.86 14.60
N GLN A 66 5.39 18.35 13.94
CA GLN A 66 4.18 18.81 14.65
C GLN A 66 3.51 17.69 15.44
N PHE A 67 3.48 16.46 14.89
CA PHE A 67 2.99 15.27 15.58
C PHE A 67 3.84 14.96 16.81
N LEU A 68 5.17 14.97 16.71
CA LEU A 68 6.07 14.77 17.85
C LEU A 68 5.89 15.80 18.95
N ASP A 69 5.55 17.04 18.58
CA ASP A 69 5.28 18.16 19.50
C ASP A 69 3.84 18.12 20.09
N GLY A 70 3.01 17.14 19.71
CA GLY A 70 1.61 17.05 20.12
C GLY A 70 0.71 18.14 19.54
N ARG A 71 1.09 18.76 18.42
CA ARG A 71 0.39 19.87 17.76
C ARG A 71 -0.33 19.47 16.47
N TRP A 72 -0.36 18.19 16.15
CA TRP A 72 -0.99 17.68 14.94
C TRP A 72 -1.58 16.29 15.19
N ASP A 73 -2.89 16.18 14.99
CA ASP A 73 -3.63 14.92 15.09
C ASP A 73 -3.43 14.11 13.80
N LEU A 74 -3.19 12.81 13.96
CA LEU A 74 -2.95 11.94 12.82
C LEU A 74 -4.24 11.72 12.01
N PRO A 75 -4.22 11.99 10.68
CA PRO A 75 -5.32 11.61 9.81
C PRO A 75 -5.57 10.10 9.84
N PRO A 76 -6.80 9.64 9.54
CA PRO A 76 -7.16 8.22 9.52
C PRO A 76 -6.57 7.51 8.29
N ASN A 77 -5.25 7.51 8.15
CA ASN A 77 -4.53 6.87 7.05
C ASN A 77 -3.31 6.15 7.62
N GLU A 78 -3.04 4.93 7.16
CA GLU A 78 -1.97 4.07 7.67
C GLU A 78 -0.57 4.71 7.59
N ARG A 79 -0.34 5.55 6.59
CA ARG A 79 0.94 6.26 6.40
C ARG A 79 1.28 7.10 7.64
N TYR A 80 0.26 7.71 8.23
CA TYR A 80 0.38 8.52 9.45
C TYR A 80 0.12 7.67 10.69
N GLN A 81 -0.98 6.91 10.72
CA GLN A 81 -1.39 6.13 11.88
C GLN A 81 -0.36 5.08 12.28
N LEU A 82 0.26 4.39 11.34
CA LEU A 82 1.31 3.41 11.59
C LEU A 82 2.70 4.01 11.37
N GLY A 83 2.94 4.64 10.21
CA GLY A 83 4.26 5.14 9.85
C GLY A 83 4.84 6.12 10.85
N PHE A 84 4.06 7.14 11.28
CA PHE A 84 4.53 8.14 12.25
C PHE A 84 4.66 7.56 13.66
N ARG A 85 3.73 6.67 14.07
CA ARG A 85 3.80 6.04 15.40
C ARG A 85 5.01 5.12 15.53
N VAL A 86 5.29 4.27 14.54
CA VAL A 86 6.49 3.43 14.55
C VAL A 86 7.75 4.30 14.58
N ALA A 87 7.81 5.33 13.75
CA ALA A 87 8.95 6.25 13.74
C ALA A 87 9.12 6.97 15.10
N GLN A 88 8.03 7.36 15.77
CA GLN A 88 8.05 7.93 17.13
C GLN A 88 8.55 6.91 18.15
N CYS A 89 8.02 5.68 18.16
CA CYS A 89 8.46 4.60 19.05
C CYS A 89 9.97 4.35 18.92
N MET A 90 10.48 4.38 17.69
CA MET A 90 11.89 4.19 17.38
C MET A 90 12.73 5.46 17.53
N LYS A 91 12.14 6.58 17.91
CA LYS A 91 12.80 7.90 18.04
C LYS A 91 13.51 8.33 16.75
N LEU A 92 12.93 8.00 15.60
CA LEU A 92 13.47 8.40 14.32
C LEU A 92 13.19 9.89 14.07
N SER A 93 14.12 10.56 13.42
CA SER A 93 13.98 11.99 13.11
C SER A 93 13.09 12.27 11.89
N ARG A 94 12.71 11.20 11.14
CA ARG A 94 12.06 11.33 9.83
C ARG A 94 11.28 10.09 9.44
N VAL A 95 10.21 10.29 8.65
CA VAL A 95 9.53 9.27 7.83
C VAL A 95 9.81 9.59 6.36
N SER A 96 10.19 8.58 5.59
CA SER A 96 10.60 8.74 4.19
C SER A 96 9.42 8.56 3.24
N ALA A 97 9.17 9.52 2.38
CA ALA A 97 8.28 9.40 1.25
C ALA A 97 9.01 8.72 0.09
N ILE A 98 8.44 7.64 -0.45
CA ILE A 98 9.08 6.87 -1.54
C ILE A 98 8.19 6.70 -2.77
N ASP A 99 6.95 7.21 -2.72
CA ASP A 99 6.01 7.06 -3.81
C ASP A 99 6.39 7.93 -5.03
N PHE A 100 5.87 7.52 -6.17
CA PHE A 100 6.03 8.17 -7.47
C PHE A 100 4.69 8.26 -8.19
N LYS A 101 4.42 9.38 -8.80
CA LYS A 101 3.29 9.57 -9.72
C LYS A 101 3.81 10.18 -11.01
N ASN A 102 3.42 9.59 -12.12
CA ASN A 102 3.69 10.17 -13.42
C ASN A 102 2.60 11.22 -13.74
N GLU A 103 2.99 12.46 -13.99
CA GLU A 103 2.05 13.55 -14.29
C GLU A 103 1.30 13.35 -15.62
N SER A 104 1.82 12.52 -16.51
CA SER A 104 1.16 12.20 -17.80
C SER A 104 0.04 11.16 -17.69
N ASP A 105 -0.17 10.56 -16.51
CA ASP A 105 -1.18 9.52 -16.30
C ASP A 105 -2.58 10.15 -16.27
N SER A 106 -3.27 10.09 -17.40
CA SER A 106 -4.62 10.62 -17.55
C SER A 106 -5.71 9.56 -17.51
N LEU A 107 -5.34 8.28 -17.70
CA LEU A 107 -6.27 7.16 -17.75
C LEU A 107 -6.55 6.64 -16.34
N THR A 108 -7.81 6.65 -15.92
CA THR A 108 -8.22 6.11 -14.62
C THR A 108 -8.68 4.65 -14.74
N ILE A 109 -8.70 3.92 -13.60
CA ILE A 109 -9.29 2.58 -13.56
C ILE A 109 -10.78 2.61 -13.93
N GLY A 110 -11.48 3.69 -13.60
CA GLY A 110 -12.88 3.90 -13.98
C GLY A 110 -13.05 3.91 -15.50
N ASP A 111 -12.21 4.64 -16.24
CA ASP A 111 -12.27 4.72 -17.71
C ASP A 111 -12.06 3.33 -18.35
N VAL A 112 -11.16 2.53 -17.76
CA VAL A 112 -10.90 1.15 -18.21
C VAL A 112 -12.12 0.27 -17.95
N MET A 113 -12.74 0.36 -16.77
CA MET A 113 -13.93 -0.43 -16.43
C MET A 113 -15.15 -0.04 -17.27
N ASP A 114 -15.35 1.25 -17.57
CA ASP A 114 -16.40 1.72 -18.48
C ASP A 114 -16.20 1.19 -19.90
N SER A 115 -14.96 1.15 -20.37
CA SER A 115 -14.60 0.52 -21.64
C SER A 115 -14.90 -0.98 -21.62
N ALA A 116 -14.53 -1.70 -20.55
CA ALA A 116 -14.82 -3.12 -20.41
C ALA A 116 -16.32 -3.40 -20.41
N LYS A 117 -17.10 -2.60 -19.67
CA LYS A 117 -18.57 -2.71 -19.62
C LYS A 117 -19.20 -2.62 -21.00
N THR A 118 -18.66 -1.76 -21.86
CA THR A 118 -19.18 -1.50 -23.19
C THR A 118 -18.71 -2.55 -24.21
N THR A 119 -17.43 -2.91 -24.19
CA THR A 119 -16.81 -3.71 -25.28
C THR A 119 -16.67 -5.19 -24.92
N MET A 120 -16.57 -5.53 -23.63
CA MET A 120 -16.29 -6.88 -23.11
C MET A 120 -17.17 -7.19 -21.88
N PRO A 121 -18.52 -7.19 -21.99
CA PRO A 121 -19.42 -7.27 -20.83
C PRO A 121 -19.25 -8.54 -19.97
N ALA A 122 -18.86 -9.66 -20.58
CA ALA A 122 -18.59 -10.90 -19.84
C ALA A 122 -17.34 -10.79 -18.97
N LEU A 123 -16.27 -10.17 -19.50
CA LEU A 123 -15.05 -9.90 -18.73
C LEU A 123 -15.30 -8.89 -17.62
N TYR A 124 -16.04 -7.83 -17.92
CA TYR A 124 -16.47 -6.85 -16.91
C TYR A 124 -17.24 -7.50 -15.77
N ALA A 125 -18.22 -8.36 -16.07
CA ALA A 125 -19.00 -9.07 -15.06
C ALA A 125 -18.12 -9.94 -14.17
N TRP A 126 -17.21 -10.72 -14.76
CA TRP A 126 -16.25 -11.53 -14.02
C TRP A 126 -15.34 -10.69 -13.11
N MET A 127 -14.82 -9.57 -13.62
CA MET A 127 -13.96 -8.67 -12.84
C MET A 127 -14.71 -8.04 -11.66
N MET A 128 -15.96 -7.63 -11.88
CA MET A 128 -16.80 -7.07 -10.82
C MET A 128 -17.10 -8.12 -9.74
N GLU A 129 -17.43 -9.35 -10.13
CA GLU A 129 -17.67 -10.44 -9.19
C GLU A 129 -16.42 -10.74 -8.35
N MET A 130 -15.26 -10.91 -8.98
CA MET A 130 -14.00 -11.15 -8.31
C MET A 130 -13.64 -10.01 -7.33
N GLY A 131 -13.78 -8.76 -7.77
CA GLY A 131 -13.49 -7.61 -6.93
C GLY A 131 -14.45 -7.49 -5.75
N GLN A 132 -15.76 -7.77 -5.96
CA GLN A 132 -16.76 -7.79 -4.89
C GLN A 132 -16.50 -8.89 -3.88
N GLN A 133 -16.13 -10.10 -4.31
CA GLN A 133 -15.77 -11.21 -3.42
C GLN A 133 -14.58 -10.87 -2.52
N ARG A 134 -13.51 -10.30 -3.11
CA ARG A 134 -12.34 -9.86 -2.33
C ARG A 134 -12.68 -8.74 -1.35
N ASN A 135 -13.47 -7.76 -1.80
CA ASN A 135 -13.90 -6.66 -0.94
C ASN A 135 -14.79 -7.13 0.21
N HIS A 136 -15.67 -8.12 -0.05
CA HIS A 136 -16.50 -8.73 0.99
C HIS A 136 -15.64 -9.44 2.04
N ALA A 137 -14.69 -10.28 1.62
CA ALA A 137 -13.76 -10.96 2.53
C ALA A 137 -12.98 -9.95 3.37
N MET A 138 -12.43 -8.88 2.75
CA MET A 138 -11.73 -7.81 3.47
C MET A 138 -12.66 -7.12 4.48
N GLN A 139 -13.91 -6.80 4.09
CA GLN A 139 -14.87 -6.15 4.98
C GLN A 139 -15.25 -7.06 6.17
N GLU A 140 -15.35 -8.37 5.97
CA GLU A 140 -15.57 -9.32 7.05
C GLU A 140 -14.41 -9.32 8.05
N HIS A 141 -13.16 -9.40 7.57
CA HIS A 141 -11.99 -9.32 8.43
C HIS A 141 -11.96 -8.00 9.23
N VAL A 142 -12.11 -6.86 8.54
CA VAL A 142 -12.13 -5.54 9.19
C VAL A 142 -13.22 -5.43 10.24
N SER A 143 -14.41 -6.03 9.99
CA SER A 143 -15.56 -5.91 10.91
C SER A 143 -15.49 -6.86 12.11
N GLN A 144 -14.80 -8.00 11.99
CA GLN A 144 -14.85 -9.09 12.96
C GLN A 144 -13.53 -9.27 13.72
N GLN A 145 -12.43 -8.70 13.23
CA GLN A 145 -11.08 -8.90 13.76
C GLN A 145 -10.44 -7.58 14.19
N SER A 146 -9.36 -7.69 14.96
CA SER A 146 -8.47 -6.56 15.22
C SER A 146 -7.77 -6.11 13.93
N ILE A 147 -7.26 -4.88 13.92
CA ILE A 147 -6.44 -4.38 12.80
C ILE A 147 -5.21 -5.27 12.59
N ARG A 148 -4.61 -5.76 13.68
CA ARG A 148 -3.45 -6.65 13.61
C ARG A 148 -3.77 -7.96 12.88
N GLU A 149 -4.83 -8.65 13.28
CA GLU A 149 -5.26 -9.90 12.63
C GLU A 149 -5.63 -9.68 11.15
N THR A 150 -6.30 -8.58 10.84
CA THR A 150 -6.63 -8.20 9.46
C THR A 150 -5.37 -7.98 8.63
N LEU A 151 -4.38 -7.24 9.14
CA LEU A 151 -3.11 -7.01 8.46
C LEU A 151 -2.28 -8.29 8.34
N GLN A 152 -2.29 -9.16 9.38
CA GLN A 152 -1.63 -10.45 9.33
C GLN A 152 -2.19 -11.33 8.22
N TRP A 153 -3.51 -11.41 8.09
CA TRP A 153 -4.17 -12.16 7.03
C TRP A 153 -3.83 -11.59 5.64
N MET A 154 -4.02 -10.30 5.44
CA MET A 154 -3.83 -9.71 4.11
C MET A 154 -2.36 -9.71 3.63
N ASN A 155 -1.40 -9.84 4.52
CA ASN A 155 0.03 -9.95 4.17
C ASN A 155 0.49 -11.39 3.93
N GLN A 156 -0.43 -12.36 3.91
CA GLN A 156 -0.09 -13.72 3.45
C GLN A 156 0.23 -13.70 1.94
N PRO A 157 1.17 -14.52 1.47
CA PRO A 157 1.59 -14.52 0.06
C PRO A 157 0.43 -14.69 -0.93
N GLU A 158 -0.56 -15.51 -0.60
CA GLU A 158 -1.74 -15.77 -1.41
C GLU A 158 -2.60 -14.52 -1.55
N GLU A 159 -2.79 -13.75 -0.46
CA GLU A 159 -3.56 -12.53 -0.46
C GLU A 159 -2.86 -11.40 -1.22
N LEU A 160 -1.56 -11.23 -1.03
CA LEU A 160 -0.75 -10.22 -1.72
C LEU A 160 -0.72 -10.44 -3.25
N THR A 161 -0.80 -11.70 -3.70
CA THR A 161 -0.80 -12.03 -5.13
C THR A 161 -2.21 -12.19 -5.71
N GLY A 162 -3.22 -12.29 -4.87
CA GLY A 162 -4.60 -12.57 -5.25
C GLY A 162 -5.26 -11.52 -6.16
N VAL A 163 -4.72 -10.31 -6.24
CA VAL A 163 -5.19 -9.25 -7.15
C VAL A 163 -4.61 -9.40 -8.57
N LEU A 164 -3.51 -10.12 -8.75
CA LEU A 164 -2.82 -10.19 -10.05
C LEU A 164 -3.69 -10.74 -11.19
N PRO A 165 -4.56 -11.77 -11.00
CA PRO A 165 -5.48 -12.21 -12.05
C PRO A 165 -6.40 -11.09 -12.56
N PHE A 166 -6.84 -10.19 -11.67
CA PHE A 166 -7.65 -9.02 -12.03
C PHE A 166 -6.87 -8.07 -12.97
N TYR A 167 -5.65 -7.69 -12.60
CA TYR A 167 -4.81 -6.83 -13.42
C TYR A 167 -4.42 -7.48 -14.75
N LEU A 168 -4.11 -8.77 -14.76
CA LEU A 168 -3.80 -9.49 -15.99
C LEU A 168 -5.01 -9.53 -16.94
N ALA A 169 -6.22 -9.75 -16.41
CA ALA A 169 -7.45 -9.71 -17.20
C ALA A 169 -7.70 -8.32 -17.80
N MET A 170 -7.44 -7.24 -17.04
CA MET A 170 -7.55 -5.87 -17.53
C MET A 170 -6.72 -5.63 -18.80
N THR A 171 -5.57 -6.27 -18.98
CA THR A 171 -4.72 -6.06 -20.18
C THR A 171 -5.42 -6.38 -21.51
N GLN A 172 -6.51 -7.13 -21.47
CA GLN A 172 -7.30 -7.50 -22.66
C GLN A 172 -8.27 -6.39 -23.08
N ILE A 173 -8.59 -5.43 -22.20
CA ILE A 173 -9.63 -4.43 -22.42
C ILE A 173 -9.20 -3.43 -23.49
N ARG A 174 -10.12 -3.21 -24.43
CA ARG A 174 -10.02 -2.18 -25.47
C ARG A 174 -11.22 -1.25 -25.39
N ASP A 175 -11.02 0.00 -25.78
CA ASP A 175 -12.14 0.92 -25.99
C ASP A 175 -12.86 0.64 -27.33
N THR A 176 -13.89 1.42 -27.61
CA THR A 176 -14.68 1.30 -28.87
C THR A 176 -13.87 1.63 -30.14
N ASN A 177 -12.72 2.30 -30.01
CA ASN A 177 -11.80 2.62 -31.11
C ASN A 177 -10.69 1.59 -31.26
N GLY A 178 -10.68 0.53 -30.44
CA GLY A 178 -9.67 -0.52 -30.46
C GLY A 178 -8.37 -0.20 -29.70
N ARG A 179 -8.28 0.96 -29.01
CA ARG A 179 -7.15 1.32 -28.15
C ARG A 179 -7.07 0.35 -26.97
N ARG A 180 -5.89 -0.10 -26.60
CA ARG A 180 -5.65 -1.07 -25.51
C ARG A 180 -5.61 -0.38 -24.14
N VAL A 181 -6.71 0.25 -23.75
CA VAL A 181 -6.79 1.05 -22.53
C VAL A 181 -6.44 0.28 -21.25
N GLY A 182 -6.83 -0.98 -21.17
CA GLY A 182 -6.48 -1.83 -20.03
C GLY A 182 -4.98 -2.13 -19.95
N LEU A 183 -4.34 -2.45 -21.09
CA LEU A 183 -2.89 -2.66 -21.12
C LEU A 183 -2.14 -1.37 -20.75
N GLU A 184 -2.56 -0.23 -21.26
CA GLU A 184 -1.95 1.07 -20.96
C GLU A 184 -2.00 1.35 -19.45
N TRP A 185 -3.18 1.20 -18.85
CA TRP A 185 -3.34 1.44 -17.42
C TRP A 185 -2.48 0.48 -16.56
N VAL A 186 -2.55 -0.83 -16.85
CA VAL A 186 -1.77 -1.84 -16.11
C VAL A 186 -0.27 -1.62 -16.29
N SER A 187 0.16 -1.24 -17.50
CA SER A 187 1.58 -0.93 -17.74
C SER A 187 2.05 0.25 -16.92
N THR A 188 1.26 1.32 -16.83
CA THR A 188 1.55 2.49 -16.00
C THR A 188 1.61 2.12 -14.52
N TRP A 189 0.61 1.37 -14.04
CA TRP A 189 0.56 0.90 -12.66
C TRP A 189 1.79 0.01 -12.34
N GLN A 190 2.13 -0.93 -13.22
CA GLN A 190 3.30 -1.79 -13.03
C GLN A 190 4.61 -1.01 -13.10
N ALA A 191 4.73 -0.07 -14.05
CA ALA A 191 5.92 0.77 -14.22
C ALA A 191 6.21 1.64 -12.99
N ARG A 192 5.17 2.06 -12.21
CA ARG A 192 5.31 2.85 -10.98
C ARG A 192 6.16 2.12 -9.92
N ASN A 193 6.17 0.79 -9.90
CA ASN A 193 6.93 0.03 -8.90
C ASN A 193 8.46 0.23 -9.02
N LEU A 194 8.98 0.48 -10.23
CA LEU A 194 10.41 0.71 -10.44
C LEU A 194 10.91 2.02 -9.80
N PRO A 195 10.28 3.19 -10.02
CA PRO A 195 10.63 4.42 -9.29
C PRO A 195 10.47 4.28 -7.78
N ILE A 196 9.44 3.59 -7.28
CA ILE A 196 9.26 3.35 -5.84
C ILE A 196 10.46 2.56 -5.29
N TYR A 197 10.84 1.47 -5.96
CA TYR A 197 12.03 0.70 -5.60
C TYR A 197 13.30 1.57 -5.65
N ALA A 198 13.50 2.35 -6.71
CA ALA A 198 14.67 3.22 -6.87
C ALA A 198 14.74 4.28 -5.75
N ASN A 199 13.61 4.94 -5.46
CA ASN A 199 13.50 5.91 -4.37
C ASN A 199 13.84 5.31 -3.00
N LEU A 200 13.44 4.08 -2.75
CA LEU A 200 13.80 3.34 -1.54
C LEU A 200 15.30 3.00 -1.57
N ARG A 201 15.79 2.41 -2.66
CA ARG A 201 17.16 1.91 -2.78
C ARG A 201 18.22 3.01 -2.65
N GLU A 202 17.98 4.19 -3.24
CA GLU A 202 18.89 5.34 -3.13
C GLU A 202 19.14 5.80 -1.69
N ARG A 203 18.22 5.53 -0.78
CA ARG A 203 18.29 5.93 0.63
C ARG A 203 18.96 4.87 1.52
N MET A 204 19.05 3.65 1.04
CA MET A 204 19.55 2.51 1.82
C MET A 204 21.07 2.52 1.95
N LYS A 205 21.53 2.22 3.16
CA LYS A 205 22.96 2.04 3.50
C LYS A 205 23.18 0.66 4.12
N PRO A 206 24.44 0.15 4.12
CA PRO A 206 24.76 -1.04 4.89
C PRO A 206 24.26 -0.92 6.34
N ASP A 207 23.77 -2.03 6.90
CA ASP A 207 23.24 -2.17 8.27
C ASP A 207 21.91 -1.48 8.55
N ASP A 208 21.31 -0.77 7.57
CA ASP A 208 19.96 -0.24 7.71
C ASP A 208 18.92 -1.36 7.83
N ARG A 209 17.88 -1.04 8.60
CA ARG A 209 16.65 -1.84 8.76
C ARG A 209 15.47 -0.98 8.34
N TRP A 210 14.92 -1.27 7.17
CA TRP A 210 13.82 -0.49 6.59
C TRP A 210 12.48 -1.17 6.82
N LEU A 211 11.53 -0.44 7.40
CA LEU A 211 10.11 -0.78 7.37
C LEU A 211 9.44 0.04 6.26
N VAL A 212 8.81 -0.65 5.32
CA VAL A 212 8.06 -0.05 4.21
C VAL A 212 6.57 -0.35 4.41
N ILE A 213 5.73 0.69 4.54
CA ILE A 213 4.28 0.59 4.68
C ILE A 213 3.66 1.11 3.37
N TYR A 214 2.95 0.24 2.66
CA TYR A 214 2.45 0.53 1.32
C TYR A 214 1.09 -0.12 1.05
N GLY A 215 0.35 0.36 0.05
CA GLY A 215 -0.85 -0.33 -0.42
C GLY A 215 -0.54 -1.77 -0.85
N ALA A 216 -1.37 -2.72 -0.41
CA ALA A 216 -1.10 -4.16 -0.54
C ALA A 216 -0.83 -4.60 -1.98
N ASP A 217 -1.48 -3.99 -2.96
CA ASP A 217 -1.33 -4.34 -4.37
C ASP A 217 0.09 -4.09 -4.91
N HIS A 218 0.86 -3.20 -4.28
CA HIS A 218 2.26 -2.90 -4.64
C HIS A 218 3.27 -3.80 -3.93
N VAL A 219 2.86 -4.55 -2.89
CA VAL A 219 3.81 -5.30 -2.04
C VAL A 219 4.47 -6.44 -2.79
N ALA A 220 3.71 -7.28 -3.49
CA ALA A 220 4.28 -8.40 -4.25
C ALA A 220 5.27 -7.94 -5.34
N PRO A 221 4.98 -6.92 -6.18
CA PRO A 221 5.96 -6.34 -7.08
C PRO A 221 7.22 -5.78 -6.40
N LEU A 222 7.06 -5.08 -5.26
CA LEU A 222 8.20 -4.52 -4.53
C LEU A 222 9.09 -5.61 -3.91
N ILE A 223 8.48 -6.64 -3.32
CA ILE A 223 9.19 -7.82 -2.81
C ILE A 223 10.00 -8.48 -3.93
N GLN A 224 9.41 -8.67 -5.11
CA GLN A 224 10.10 -9.25 -6.27
C GLN A 224 11.31 -8.42 -6.71
N LEU A 225 11.17 -7.09 -6.77
CA LEU A 225 12.27 -6.19 -7.12
C LEU A 225 13.41 -6.24 -6.09
N LEU A 226 13.05 -6.23 -4.80
CA LEU A 226 14.01 -6.30 -3.69
C LEU A 226 14.75 -7.64 -3.67
N GLN A 227 14.05 -8.77 -3.86
CA GLN A 227 14.67 -10.10 -3.97
C GLN A 227 15.63 -10.21 -5.14
N ASN A 228 15.23 -9.70 -6.31
CA ASN A 228 16.04 -9.76 -7.52
C ASN A 228 17.27 -8.86 -7.45
N SER A 229 17.29 -7.82 -6.62
CA SER A 229 18.46 -6.97 -6.41
C SER A 229 19.61 -7.71 -5.75
N ARG A 230 19.33 -8.76 -4.95
CA ARG A 230 20.28 -9.53 -4.15
C ARG A 230 21.09 -8.68 -3.16
N GLU A 231 20.64 -7.48 -2.85
CA GLU A 231 21.34 -6.52 -1.97
C GLU A 231 20.71 -6.41 -0.59
N VAL A 232 19.51 -6.96 -0.42
CA VAL A 232 18.74 -6.88 0.82
C VAL A 232 18.27 -8.26 1.28
N ASP A 233 18.19 -8.43 2.59
CA ASP A 233 17.53 -9.57 3.22
C ASP A 233 16.10 -9.14 3.55
N LEU A 234 15.10 -9.82 2.99
CA LEU A 234 13.71 -9.57 3.29
C LEU A 234 13.31 -10.25 4.60
N ILE A 235 12.66 -9.50 5.46
CA ILE A 235 12.11 -10.00 6.72
C ILE A 235 10.59 -10.08 6.56
N PRO A 236 9.97 -11.26 6.76
CA PRO A 236 8.53 -11.41 6.67
C PRO A 236 7.83 -10.58 7.75
N VAL A 237 6.78 -9.85 7.37
CA VAL A 237 5.99 -9.07 8.33
C VAL A 237 5.20 -9.98 9.28
N SER A 238 4.88 -11.21 8.85
CA SER A 238 4.24 -12.26 9.67
C SER A 238 5.03 -12.67 10.91
N ASP A 239 6.34 -12.37 10.97
CA ASP A 239 7.16 -12.65 12.14
C ASP A 239 6.85 -11.67 13.30
N PHE A 240 6.12 -10.58 13.02
CA PHE A 240 5.84 -9.48 13.95
C PHE A 240 4.35 -9.19 14.15
N LEU A 241 3.50 -9.40 13.16
CA LEU A 241 2.05 -9.22 13.25
C LEU A 241 1.31 -10.37 13.91
#